data_8f08b40e5fc9beb84fa94b150ca2a105
#
_entry.id   8f08b40e5fc9beb84fa94b150ca2a105
#
_cell.length_a   1.000
_cell.length_b   1.000
_cell.length_c   1.000
_cell.angle_alpha   90.00
_cell.angle_beta   90.00
_cell.angle_gamma   90.00
#
_symmetry.space_group_name_H-M   'P 1'
#
loop_
_entity.id
_entity.type
_entity.pdbx_description
1 polymer ?
#
loop_
_entity_poly.entity_id
_entity_poly.type
_entity_poly.pdbx_seq_one_letter_code
_entity_poly.pdbx_strand_id
1 'polypeptide(L)'
;MNKLIVSLSPHVHGGDSVKKNMYGVLIALIPAFLVSLYFFGLGALIVTATSVAAGLFFEWAIGKFLMKKETTTITDGSAIITGVLLAFNLPSNLPIWIIILGALFAIGVGKMSFGGLGCNPFNPALAGRVFLLLSFPVQMTTWPAVGQLTAYTDATTAATPLAIMKGVINGAPGMSLSDLPGAFDLLIGNNGGCLGEVSALALLLGLFYMLWKKIITWHIPVSILVTVFVFSGIMYLVNPELYVSPVVQLLSGGLMLGAVFMATDYVTSPMSHKGMLIYGVCIGLLTVIIRLFGAYPEGMSFAILIMNAFTPLINTYVKPKRFGEVAKKK
;
A
#
# COMPACT_ATOMS: atom_id res chain seq x y z
N MET A 1 24.77 -14.95 45.02
CA MET A 1 25.47 -14.70 43.74
C MET A 1 24.52 -13.90 42.83
N ASN A 2 24.83 -12.66 42.50
CA ASN A 2 24.06 -11.89 41.52
C ASN A 2 24.32 -12.52 40.16
N LYS A 3 23.26 -13.07 39.54
CA LYS A 3 23.34 -13.62 38.18
C LYS A 3 23.53 -12.43 37.22
N LEU A 4 24.63 -12.45 36.45
CA LEU A 4 24.80 -11.50 35.35
C LEU A 4 23.75 -11.78 34.28
N ILE A 5 23.01 -10.74 33.91
CA ILE A 5 22.04 -10.83 32.82
C ILE A 5 22.78 -10.51 31.52
N VAL A 6 22.87 -11.50 30.63
CA VAL A 6 23.41 -11.32 29.28
C VAL A 6 22.23 -11.04 28.35
N SER A 7 22.18 -9.85 27.78
CA SER A 7 21.19 -9.47 26.76
C SER A 7 21.81 -9.50 25.36
N LEU A 8 20.99 -9.84 24.36
CA LEU A 8 21.39 -9.73 22.96
C LEU A 8 21.49 -8.25 22.56
N SER A 9 22.41 -7.94 21.63
CA SER A 9 22.47 -6.60 21.03
C SER A 9 21.18 -6.27 20.26
N PRO A 10 20.77 -4.99 20.21
CA PRO A 10 21.49 -3.80 20.69
C PRO A 10 21.37 -3.60 22.21
N HIS A 11 22.46 -3.20 22.86
CA HIS A 11 22.50 -2.97 24.32
C HIS A 11 22.00 -1.55 24.69
N VAL A 12 21.89 -0.65 23.72
CA VAL A 12 21.39 0.72 23.92
C VAL A 12 19.90 0.72 23.57
N HIS A 13 19.06 1.03 24.54
CA HIS A 13 17.62 1.16 24.38
C HIS A 13 17.26 2.65 24.27
N GLY A 14 16.82 3.05 23.06
CA GLY A 14 16.28 4.39 22.82
C GLY A 14 14.81 4.49 23.23
N GLY A 15 14.23 5.69 23.17
CA GLY A 15 12.79 5.92 23.39
C GLY A 15 11.87 5.41 22.27
N ASP A 16 12.43 4.79 21.22
CA ASP A 16 11.68 4.23 20.11
C ASP A 16 11.42 2.75 20.33
N SER A 17 10.19 2.32 19.96
CA SER A 17 9.77 0.93 20.03
C SER A 17 8.96 0.58 18.77
N VAL A 18 8.95 -0.72 18.42
CA VAL A 18 8.14 -1.22 17.30
C VAL A 18 6.67 -0.79 17.48
N LYS A 19 6.14 -0.95 18.69
CA LYS A 19 4.77 -0.55 19.02
C LYS A 19 4.52 0.94 18.74
N LYS A 20 5.41 1.84 19.19
CA LYS A 20 5.29 3.29 18.97
C LYS A 20 5.26 3.64 17.47
N ASN A 21 6.13 3.02 16.68
CA ASN A 21 6.19 3.26 15.24
C ASN A 21 4.94 2.72 14.52
N MET A 22 4.47 1.52 14.87
CA MET A 22 3.23 0.95 14.31
C MET A 22 2.01 1.82 14.61
N TYR A 23 1.83 2.26 15.86
CA TYR A 23 0.75 3.19 16.18
C TYR A 23 0.92 4.56 15.52
N GLY A 24 2.16 5.00 15.27
CA GLY A 24 2.43 6.21 14.48
C GLY A 24 1.93 6.10 13.04
N VAL A 25 2.11 4.95 12.40
CA VAL A 25 1.55 4.70 11.06
C VAL A 25 0.03 4.67 11.08
N LEU A 26 -0.59 4.07 12.10
CA LEU A 26 -2.05 4.08 12.26
C LEU A 26 -2.60 5.50 12.40
N ILE A 27 -1.94 6.36 13.18
CA ILE A 27 -2.30 7.78 13.30
C ILE A 27 -2.19 8.49 11.95
N ALA A 28 -1.14 8.20 11.17
CA ALA A 28 -0.97 8.76 9.83
C ALA A 28 -2.06 8.35 8.84
N LEU A 29 -2.71 7.20 9.05
CA LEU A 29 -3.83 6.70 8.22
C LEU A 29 -5.19 7.28 8.62
N ILE A 30 -5.32 7.90 9.81
CA ILE A 30 -6.61 8.46 10.28
C ILE A 30 -7.21 9.48 9.30
N PRO A 31 -6.47 10.46 8.74
CA PRO A 31 -7.07 11.41 7.79
C PRO A 31 -7.68 10.70 6.56
N ALA A 32 -6.99 9.71 6.01
CA ALA A 32 -7.49 8.94 4.87
C ALA A 32 -8.74 8.12 5.25
N PHE A 33 -8.78 7.55 6.45
CA PHE A 33 -9.94 6.84 6.96
C PHE A 33 -11.16 7.75 7.14
N LEU A 34 -10.98 8.95 7.69
CA LEU A 34 -12.06 9.91 7.85
C LEU A 34 -12.65 10.36 6.50
N VAL A 35 -11.79 10.61 5.51
CA VAL A 35 -12.24 10.95 4.15
C VAL A 35 -12.96 9.76 3.50
N SER A 36 -12.47 8.54 3.69
CA SER A 36 -13.13 7.33 3.24
C SER A 36 -14.54 7.15 3.85
N LEU A 37 -14.69 7.44 5.15
CA LEU A 37 -16.00 7.44 5.81
C LEU A 37 -16.93 8.53 5.27
N TYR A 38 -16.40 9.69 4.93
CA TYR A 38 -17.19 10.79 4.37
C TYR A 38 -17.76 10.44 2.99
N PHE A 39 -16.99 9.79 2.12
CA PHE A 39 -17.39 9.47 0.74
C PHE A 39 -18.14 8.14 0.61
N PHE A 40 -17.79 7.10 1.37
CA PHE A 40 -18.35 5.74 1.27
C PHE A 40 -19.16 5.31 2.50
N GLY A 41 -19.22 6.13 3.55
CA GLY A 41 -20.08 5.92 4.71
C GLY A 41 -19.96 4.56 5.37
N LEU A 42 -21.11 3.87 5.49
CA LEU A 42 -21.24 2.59 6.20
C LEU A 42 -20.39 1.47 5.56
N GLY A 43 -20.27 1.44 4.23
CA GLY A 43 -19.44 0.46 3.52
C GLY A 43 -17.98 0.52 3.95
N ALA A 44 -17.41 1.72 4.04
CA ALA A 44 -16.04 1.91 4.50
C ALA A 44 -15.84 1.42 5.95
N LEU A 45 -16.80 1.69 6.83
CA LEU A 45 -16.75 1.23 8.21
C LEU A 45 -16.79 -0.29 8.32
N ILE A 46 -17.74 -0.94 7.62
CA ILE A 46 -17.92 -2.40 7.65
C ILE A 46 -16.65 -3.09 7.12
N VAL A 47 -16.16 -2.69 5.94
CA VAL A 47 -14.98 -3.30 5.31
C VAL A 47 -13.75 -3.16 6.21
N THR A 48 -13.51 -1.96 6.75
CA THR A 48 -12.35 -1.71 7.61
C THR A 48 -12.46 -2.47 8.93
N ALA A 49 -13.61 -2.41 9.61
CA ALA A 49 -13.82 -3.12 10.87
C ALA A 49 -13.69 -4.64 10.70
N THR A 50 -14.27 -5.20 9.63
CA THR A 50 -14.19 -6.64 9.34
C THR A 50 -12.77 -7.06 9.03
N SER A 51 -12.04 -6.31 8.21
CA SER A 51 -10.66 -6.63 7.84
C SER A 51 -9.72 -6.60 9.07
N VAL A 52 -9.86 -5.59 9.93
CA VAL A 52 -9.08 -5.48 11.17
C VAL A 52 -9.43 -6.58 12.15
N ALA A 53 -10.73 -6.83 12.39
CA ALA A 53 -11.18 -7.89 13.30
C ALA A 53 -10.72 -9.28 12.84
N ALA A 54 -10.87 -9.58 11.55
CA ALA A 54 -10.40 -10.84 10.96
C ALA A 54 -8.86 -10.96 11.04
N GLY A 55 -8.12 -9.88 10.77
CA GLY A 55 -6.68 -9.86 10.88
C GLY A 55 -6.18 -10.16 12.31
N LEU A 56 -6.77 -9.52 13.31
CA LEU A 56 -6.47 -9.77 14.72
C LEU A 56 -6.82 -11.20 15.13
N PHE A 57 -7.99 -11.69 14.71
CA PHE A 57 -8.42 -13.05 15.01
C PHE A 57 -7.48 -14.09 14.43
N PHE A 58 -7.09 -13.97 13.15
CA PHE A 58 -6.19 -14.92 12.50
C PHE A 58 -4.77 -14.88 13.09
N GLU A 59 -4.26 -13.69 13.42
CA GLU A 59 -2.95 -13.60 14.07
C GLU A 59 -2.96 -14.28 15.44
N TRP A 60 -4.01 -14.05 16.24
CA TRP A 60 -4.18 -14.74 17.51
C TRP A 60 -4.32 -16.25 17.35
N ALA A 61 -5.21 -16.71 16.47
CA ALA A 61 -5.51 -18.12 16.28
C ALA A 61 -4.29 -18.89 15.77
N ILE A 62 -3.62 -18.37 14.74
CA ILE A 62 -2.41 -19.00 14.18
C ILE A 62 -1.27 -18.98 15.20
N GLY A 63 -1.06 -17.85 15.89
CA GLY A 63 -0.02 -17.75 16.91
C GLY A 63 -0.21 -18.73 18.06
N LYS A 64 -1.45 -18.90 18.55
CA LYS A 64 -1.76 -19.75 19.68
C LYS A 64 -1.84 -21.24 19.30
N PHE A 65 -2.58 -21.56 18.23
CA PHE A 65 -2.89 -22.96 17.91
C PHE A 65 -1.85 -23.62 16.99
N LEU A 66 -1.36 -22.92 15.96
CA LEU A 66 -0.38 -23.49 15.03
C LEU A 66 1.05 -23.30 15.50
N MET A 67 1.42 -22.06 15.87
CA MET A 67 2.81 -21.76 16.26
C MET A 67 3.09 -22.01 17.74
N LYS A 68 2.07 -22.26 18.58
CA LYS A 68 2.19 -22.53 20.03
C LYS A 68 3.01 -21.46 20.77
N LYS A 69 2.91 -20.17 20.36
CA LYS A 69 3.62 -19.08 21.01
C LYS A 69 3.01 -18.82 22.39
N GLU A 70 3.85 -18.67 23.40
CA GLU A 70 3.42 -18.32 24.77
C GLU A 70 2.94 -16.86 24.85
N THR A 71 3.53 -15.97 24.05
CA THR A 71 3.20 -14.55 24.03
C THR A 71 2.45 -14.19 22.77
N THR A 72 1.37 -13.39 22.89
CA THR A 72 0.60 -12.89 21.75
C THR A 72 1.20 -11.58 21.23
N THR A 73 1.33 -11.45 19.90
CA THR A 73 1.85 -10.27 19.23
C THR A 73 0.75 -9.24 18.86
N ILE A 74 -0.51 -9.50 19.25
CA ILE A 74 -1.68 -8.69 18.87
C ILE A 74 -1.55 -7.21 19.29
N THR A 75 -0.85 -6.94 20.40
CA THR A 75 -0.72 -5.59 20.97
C THR A 75 0.36 -4.75 20.32
N ASP A 76 1.13 -5.28 19.37
CA ASP A 76 2.17 -4.53 18.67
C ASP A 76 1.62 -3.59 17.58
N GLY A 77 0.35 -3.75 17.19
CA GLY A 77 -0.33 -2.94 16.19
C GLY A 77 -0.14 -3.41 14.74
N SER A 78 0.71 -4.39 14.50
CA SER A 78 1.06 -4.83 13.12
C SER A 78 -0.11 -5.50 12.40
N ALA A 79 -0.93 -6.30 13.11
CA ALA A 79 -2.14 -6.90 12.53
C ALA A 79 -3.19 -5.84 12.19
N ILE A 80 -3.30 -4.80 13.03
CA ILE A 80 -4.22 -3.68 12.78
C ILE A 80 -3.81 -2.94 11.52
N ILE A 81 -2.51 -2.60 11.37
CA ILE A 81 -2.00 -1.96 10.15
C ILE A 81 -2.28 -2.83 8.93
N THR A 82 -1.97 -4.12 8.98
CA THR A 82 -2.22 -5.04 7.86
C THR A 82 -3.70 -5.06 7.49
N GLY A 83 -4.60 -5.12 8.48
CA GLY A 83 -6.04 -5.08 8.27
C GLY A 83 -6.54 -3.76 7.68
N VAL A 84 -6.05 -2.61 8.17
CA VAL A 84 -6.42 -1.28 7.63
C VAL A 84 -5.88 -1.11 6.21
N LEU A 85 -4.61 -1.44 5.95
CA LEU A 85 -4.03 -1.34 4.62
C LEU A 85 -4.70 -2.29 3.63
N LEU A 86 -5.08 -3.49 4.06
CA LEU A 86 -5.87 -4.39 3.23
C LEU A 86 -7.22 -3.75 2.90
N ALA A 87 -7.98 -3.30 3.91
CA ALA A 87 -9.28 -2.65 3.71
C ALA A 87 -9.20 -1.46 2.75
N PHE A 88 -8.15 -0.62 2.87
CA PHE A 88 -7.94 0.54 2.01
C PHE A 88 -7.71 0.18 0.53
N ASN A 89 -7.36 -1.06 0.25
CA ASN A 89 -7.21 -1.59 -1.10
C ASN A 89 -8.46 -2.32 -1.62
N LEU A 90 -9.53 -2.38 -0.85
CA LEU A 90 -10.77 -3.06 -1.20
C LEU A 90 -11.86 -2.07 -1.60
N PRO A 91 -12.83 -2.51 -2.45
CA PRO A 91 -14.05 -1.74 -2.69
C PRO A 91 -14.94 -1.71 -1.43
N SER A 92 -15.72 -0.63 -1.26
CA SER A 92 -16.58 -0.45 -0.08
C SER A 92 -17.81 -1.37 -0.05
N ASN A 93 -18.14 -2.02 -1.16
CA ASN A 93 -19.28 -2.95 -1.30
C ASN A 93 -18.87 -4.44 -1.24
N LEU A 94 -17.62 -4.73 -0.88
CA LEU A 94 -17.13 -6.11 -0.92
C LEU A 94 -17.81 -6.99 0.13
N PRO A 95 -18.32 -8.20 -0.23
CA PRO A 95 -18.94 -9.14 0.70
C PRO A 95 -18.00 -9.53 1.85
N ILE A 96 -18.53 -9.60 3.07
CA ILE A 96 -17.78 -9.85 4.31
C ILE A 96 -16.91 -11.12 4.23
N TRP A 97 -17.43 -12.22 3.65
CA TRP A 97 -16.70 -13.47 3.56
C TRP A 97 -15.44 -13.38 2.69
N ILE A 98 -15.44 -12.54 1.63
CA ILE A 98 -14.28 -12.29 0.78
C ILE A 98 -13.23 -11.51 1.57
N ILE A 99 -13.64 -10.51 2.36
CA ILE A 99 -12.74 -9.75 3.24
C ILE A 99 -12.05 -10.68 4.24
N ILE A 100 -12.80 -11.59 4.86
CA ILE A 100 -12.26 -12.57 5.80
C ILE A 100 -11.23 -13.48 5.12
N LEU A 101 -11.51 -13.99 3.91
CA LEU A 101 -10.55 -14.78 3.15
C LEU A 101 -9.29 -13.99 2.80
N GLY A 102 -9.42 -12.72 2.41
CA GLY A 102 -8.28 -11.83 2.16
C GLY A 102 -7.42 -11.62 3.41
N ALA A 103 -8.06 -11.39 4.56
CA ALA A 103 -7.36 -11.23 5.83
C ALA A 103 -6.67 -12.53 6.27
N LEU A 104 -7.32 -13.69 6.06
CA LEU A 104 -6.71 -15.01 6.30
C LEU A 104 -5.44 -15.20 5.45
N PHE A 105 -5.51 -14.88 4.16
CA PHE A 105 -4.36 -14.99 3.27
C PHE A 105 -3.25 -13.99 3.66
N ALA A 106 -3.60 -12.74 3.90
CA ALA A 106 -2.64 -11.70 4.28
C ALA A 106 -1.89 -12.05 5.58
N ILE A 107 -2.61 -12.43 6.63
CA ILE A 107 -2.01 -12.77 7.92
C ILE A 107 -1.44 -14.20 7.91
N GLY A 108 -2.21 -15.19 7.47
CA GLY A 108 -1.80 -16.59 7.51
C GLY A 108 -0.63 -16.87 6.59
N VAL A 109 -0.78 -16.58 5.30
CA VAL A 109 0.24 -16.85 4.28
C VAL A 109 1.27 -15.72 4.20
N GLY A 110 0.84 -14.47 4.17
CA GLY A 110 1.73 -13.33 3.95
C GLY A 110 2.64 -13.01 5.16
N LYS A 111 2.21 -13.32 6.39
CA LYS A 111 2.93 -12.92 7.60
C LYS A 111 3.33 -14.11 8.50
N MET A 112 2.34 -14.91 8.94
CA MET A 112 2.58 -15.91 10.00
C MET A 112 3.34 -17.13 9.51
N SER A 113 3.17 -17.57 8.25
CA SER A 113 3.89 -18.72 7.68
C SER A 113 5.42 -18.51 7.64
N PHE A 114 5.89 -17.27 7.62
CA PHE A 114 7.31 -16.93 7.64
C PHE A 114 7.86 -16.65 9.05
N GLY A 115 7.04 -16.75 10.10
CA GLY A 115 7.48 -16.55 11.49
C GLY A 115 6.83 -15.37 12.21
N GLY A 116 6.12 -14.51 11.52
CA GLY A 116 5.42 -13.32 12.05
C GLY A 116 6.10 -12.00 11.68
N LEU A 117 5.95 -10.99 12.55
CA LEU A 117 6.51 -9.66 12.31
C LEU A 117 8.03 -9.69 12.11
N GLY A 118 8.50 -9.05 11.06
CA GLY A 118 9.92 -8.94 10.75
C GLY A 118 10.47 -10.04 9.83
N CYS A 119 9.72 -11.11 9.55
CA CYS A 119 10.16 -12.25 8.75
C CYS A 119 9.47 -12.34 7.38
N ASN A 120 8.48 -11.53 7.09
CA ASN A 120 7.71 -11.57 5.86
C ASN A 120 8.52 -11.08 4.64
N PRO A 121 8.64 -11.89 3.56
CA PRO A 121 9.35 -11.46 2.34
C PRO A 121 8.55 -10.47 1.49
N PHE A 122 7.22 -10.47 1.63
CA PHE A 122 6.29 -9.61 0.90
C PHE A 122 5.45 -8.77 1.86
N ASN A 123 4.95 -7.63 1.40
CA ASN A 123 3.96 -6.87 2.15
C ASN A 123 2.67 -7.70 2.30
N PRO A 124 2.23 -8.03 3.54
CA PRO A 124 1.12 -8.95 3.75
C PRO A 124 -0.23 -8.42 3.23
N ALA A 125 -0.49 -7.12 3.38
CA ALA A 125 -1.73 -6.50 2.90
C ALA A 125 -1.82 -6.58 1.37
N LEU A 126 -0.71 -6.33 0.67
CA LEU A 126 -0.66 -6.43 -0.80
C LEU A 126 -0.76 -7.88 -1.27
N ALA A 127 -0.15 -8.82 -0.57
CA ALA A 127 -0.29 -10.25 -0.86
C ALA A 127 -1.77 -10.68 -0.78
N GLY A 128 -2.48 -10.26 0.28
CA GLY A 128 -3.92 -10.49 0.43
C GLY A 128 -4.75 -9.84 -0.67
N ARG A 129 -4.44 -8.57 -1.03
CA ARG A 129 -5.12 -7.88 -2.13
C ARG A 129 -4.96 -8.58 -3.46
N VAL A 130 -3.73 -8.94 -3.83
CA VAL A 130 -3.46 -9.60 -5.11
C VAL A 130 -4.10 -10.99 -5.15
N PHE A 131 -4.07 -11.74 -4.05
CA PHE A 131 -4.80 -12.99 -3.93
C PHE A 131 -6.29 -12.81 -4.21
N LEU A 132 -6.94 -11.81 -3.60
CA LEU A 132 -8.36 -11.52 -3.83
C LEU A 132 -8.63 -11.08 -5.27
N LEU A 133 -7.77 -10.25 -5.85
CA LEU A 133 -7.92 -9.78 -7.23
C LEU A 133 -7.87 -10.94 -8.24
N LEU A 134 -7.00 -11.92 -8.01
CA LEU A 134 -6.87 -13.09 -8.89
C LEU A 134 -7.99 -14.11 -8.68
N SER A 135 -8.46 -14.27 -7.43
CA SER A 135 -9.50 -15.27 -7.08
C SER A 135 -10.92 -14.76 -7.31
N PHE A 136 -11.15 -13.46 -7.10
CA PHE A 136 -12.47 -12.82 -7.18
C PHE A 136 -12.44 -11.54 -8.03
N PRO A 137 -12.04 -11.62 -9.31
CA PRO A 137 -11.79 -10.45 -10.14
C PRO A 137 -13.03 -9.56 -10.29
N VAL A 138 -14.22 -10.13 -10.44
CA VAL A 138 -15.46 -9.36 -10.62
C VAL A 138 -15.75 -8.49 -9.41
N GLN A 139 -15.74 -9.07 -8.21
CA GLN A 139 -16.02 -8.35 -6.96
C GLN A 139 -14.92 -7.31 -6.65
N MET A 140 -13.68 -7.59 -7.01
CA MET A 140 -12.54 -6.71 -6.76
C MET A 140 -12.39 -5.56 -7.77
N THR A 141 -13.10 -5.61 -8.89
CA THR A 141 -13.07 -4.56 -9.92
C THR A 141 -14.39 -3.79 -10.02
N THR A 142 -15.33 -4.08 -9.14
CA THR A 142 -16.63 -3.40 -9.06
C THR A 142 -16.54 -2.27 -8.03
N TRP A 143 -16.41 -1.03 -8.50
CA TRP A 143 -16.15 0.13 -7.64
C TRP A 143 -17.42 0.93 -7.39
N PRO A 144 -17.83 1.14 -6.14
CA PRO A 144 -18.97 1.98 -5.80
C PRO A 144 -18.76 3.45 -6.17
N ALA A 145 -19.82 4.10 -6.60
CA ALA A 145 -19.85 5.55 -6.77
C ALA A 145 -19.82 6.24 -5.40
N VAL A 146 -19.22 7.43 -5.35
CA VAL A 146 -19.16 8.25 -4.12
C VAL A 146 -20.54 8.78 -3.70
N GLY A 147 -20.69 9.12 -2.42
CA GLY A 147 -21.91 9.74 -1.89
C GLY A 147 -22.99 8.76 -1.41
N GLN A 148 -22.75 7.45 -1.48
CA GLN A 148 -23.71 6.43 -1.05
C GLN A 148 -23.46 6.04 0.41
N LEU A 149 -23.79 6.93 1.35
CA LEU A 149 -23.42 6.81 2.77
C LEU A 149 -24.02 5.59 3.50
N THR A 150 -25.20 5.12 3.08
CA THR A 150 -25.94 4.02 3.74
C THR A 150 -25.93 2.72 2.92
N ALA A 151 -25.57 2.78 1.65
CA ALA A 151 -25.51 1.59 0.80
C ALA A 151 -24.27 0.74 1.12
N TYR A 152 -24.42 -0.59 1.03
CA TYR A 152 -23.31 -1.52 1.18
C TYR A 152 -23.21 -2.43 -0.06
N THR A 153 -23.84 -3.59 -0.07
CA THR A 153 -23.80 -4.53 -1.20
C THR A 153 -24.57 -4.05 -2.43
N ASP A 154 -25.60 -3.21 -2.22
CA ASP A 154 -26.49 -2.69 -3.27
C ASP A 154 -26.02 -1.31 -3.80
N ALA A 155 -24.77 -0.95 -3.58
CA ALA A 155 -24.22 0.31 -4.04
C ALA A 155 -24.14 0.35 -5.57
N THR A 156 -24.55 1.46 -6.18
CA THR A 156 -24.35 1.69 -7.61
C THR A 156 -22.88 1.85 -7.93
N THR A 157 -22.45 1.32 -9.06
CA THR A 157 -21.03 1.31 -9.45
C THR A 157 -20.71 2.41 -10.45
N ALA A 158 -19.49 2.91 -10.41
CA ALA A 158 -18.98 3.88 -11.37
C ALA A 158 -17.62 3.44 -11.92
N ALA A 159 -17.27 3.93 -13.11
CA ALA A 159 -15.96 3.69 -13.68
C ALA A 159 -14.90 4.48 -12.89
N THR A 160 -13.78 3.83 -12.57
CA THR A 160 -12.64 4.53 -11.95
C THR A 160 -11.87 5.34 -12.98
N PRO A 161 -11.15 6.40 -12.58
CA PRO A 161 -10.29 7.14 -13.49
C PRO A 161 -9.31 6.26 -14.27
N LEU A 162 -8.72 5.24 -13.61
CA LEU A 162 -7.84 4.30 -14.27
C LEU A 162 -8.54 3.40 -15.29
N ALA A 163 -9.79 3.00 -15.03
CA ALA A 163 -10.58 2.22 -15.98
C ALA A 163 -10.91 3.05 -17.23
N ILE A 164 -11.27 4.33 -17.08
CA ILE A 164 -11.48 5.26 -18.19
C ILE A 164 -10.21 5.42 -19.01
N MET A 165 -9.07 5.71 -18.36
CA MET A 165 -7.77 5.83 -19.05
C MET A 165 -7.44 4.57 -19.84
N LYS A 166 -7.62 3.40 -19.24
CA LYS A 166 -7.35 2.12 -19.89
C LYS A 166 -8.29 1.85 -21.06
N GLY A 167 -9.55 2.23 -20.92
CA GLY A 167 -10.54 2.14 -22.01
C GLY A 167 -10.17 2.99 -23.21
N VAL A 168 -9.72 4.23 -22.99
CA VAL A 168 -9.26 5.13 -24.06
C VAL A 168 -8.03 4.54 -24.76
N ILE A 169 -7.03 4.05 -24.02
CA ILE A 169 -5.83 3.43 -24.59
C ILE A 169 -6.18 2.20 -25.45
N ASN A 170 -7.17 1.43 -25.02
CA ASN A 170 -7.62 0.23 -25.73
C ASN A 170 -8.64 0.53 -26.85
N GLY A 171 -9.02 1.78 -27.07
CA GLY A 171 -9.99 2.18 -28.09
C GLY A 171 -11.42 1.75 -27.78
N ALA A 172 -11.81 1.64 -26.50
CA ALA A 172 -13.17 1.24 -26.10
C ALA A 172 -14.20 2.31 -26.55
N PRO A 173 -15.29 1.93 -27.23
CA PRO A 173 -16.29 2.88 -27.69
C PRO A 173 -16.98 3.57 -26.50
N GLY A 174 -17.19 4.88 -26.61
CA GLY A 174 -17.92 5.67 -25.60
C GLY A 174 -17.09 6.09 -24.39
N MET A 175 -15.77 5.89 -24.38
CA MET A 175 -14.86 6.43 -23.36
C MET A 175 -13.98 7.51 -23.95
N SER A 176 -13.92 8.68 -23.26
CA SER A 176 -13.07 9.78 -23.67
C SER A 176 -12.29 10.34 -22.48
N LEU A 177 -11.17 11.03 -22.75
CA LEU A 177 -10.40 11.68 -21.70
C LEU A 177 -11.16 12.84 -21.03
N SER A 178 -12.21 13.36 -21.67
CA SER A 178 -13.10 14.38 -21.10
C SER A 178 -13.97 13.85 -19.94
N ASP A 179 -14.15 12.53 -19.84
CA ASP A 179 -14.95 11.90 -18.78
C ASP A 179 -14.15 11.74 -17.47
N LEU A 180 -12.86 12.11 -17.49
CA LEU A 180 -12.01 12.03 -16.30
C LEU A 180 -12.36 13.16 -15.31
N PRO A 181 -12.39 12.85 -14.01
CA PRO A 181 -12.53 13.88 -12.98
C PRO A 181 -11.38 14.89 -13.05
N GLY A 182 -11.67 16.12 -12.68
CA GLY A 182 -10.65 17.17 -12.61
C GLY A 182 -9.54 16.81 -11.62
N ALA A 183 -8.35 17.40 -11.81
CA ALA A 183 -7.22 17.15 -10.88
C ALA A 183 -7.56 17.58 -9.44
N PHE A 184 -8.43 18.55 -9.25
CA PHE A 184 -8.90 18.99 -7.93
C PHE A 184 -9.83 17.95 -7.27
N ASP A 185 -10.72 17.33 -8.03
CA ASP A 185 -11.60 16.26 -7.54
C ASP A 185 -10.78 15.04 -7.14
N LEU A 186 -9.76 14.69 -7.93
CA LEU A 186 -8.81 13.60 -7.60
C LEU A 186 -7.99 13.92 -6.35
N LEU A 187 -7.63 15.19 -6.12
CA LEU A 187 -6.88 15.60 -4.95
C LEU A 187 -7.72 15.47 -3.67
N ILE A 188 -8.97 15.92 -3.72
CA ILE A 188 -9.90 15.86 -2.58
C ILE A 188 -10.45 14.45 -2.39
N GLY A 189 -10.74 13.74 -3.50
CA GLY A 189 -11.23 12.37 -3.47
C GLY A 189 -12.67 12.18 -3.94
N ASN A 190 -13.20 13.10 -4.72
CA ASN A 190 -14.54 12.96 -5.30
C ASN A 190 -14.51 12.06 -6.54
N ASN A 191 -14.08 10.82 -6.36
CA ASN A 191 -13.95 9.82 -7.44
C ASN A 191 -14.20 8.40 -6.91
N GLY A 192 -14.73 7.52 -7.77
CA GLY A 192 -14.86 6.10 -7.46
C GLY A 192 -13.50 5.40 -7.39
N GLY A 193 -13.33 4.48 -6.43
CA GLY A 193 -12.09 3.75 -6.25
C GLY A 193 -12.03 2.92 -4.97
N CYS A 194 -10.84 2.50 -4.58
CA CYS A 194 -10.60 1.83 -3.30
C CYS A 194 -10.80 2.80 -2.13
N LEU A 195 -11.11 2.28 -0.94
CA LEU A 195 -11.33 3.08 0.26
C LEU A 195 -10.16 4.01 0.60
N GLY A 196 -8.92 3.58 0.43
CA GLY A 196 -7.73 4.37 0.74
C GLY A 196 -7.17 5.19 -0.41
N GLU A 197 -7.74 5.06 -1.61
CA GLU A 197 -7.29 5.72 -2.83
C GLU A 197 -7.93 7.11 -3.00
N VAL A 198 -9.00 7.35 -2.28
CA VAL A 198 -9.95 8.42 -2.54
C VAL A 198 -9.31 9.79 -2.43
N SER A 199 -8.54 10.11 -1.40
CA SER A 199 -7.97 11.46 -1.24
C SER A 199 -6.45 11.46 -1.21
N ALA A 200 -5.83 11.95 -2.26
CA ALA A 200 -4.38 12.17 -2.29
C ALA A 200 -3.93 13.18 -1.23
N LEU A 201 -4.74 14.20 -0.92
CA LEU A 201 -4.45 15.19 0.12
C LEU A 201 -4.34 14.53 1.51
N ALA A 202 -5.28 13.66 1.86
CA ALA A 202 -5.28 12.96 3.15
C ALA A 202 -4.05 12.05 3.31
N LEU A 203 -3.63 11.38 2.22
CA LEU A 203 -2.42 10.56 2.21
C LEU A 203 -1.15 11.40 2.31
N LEU A 204 -1.10 12.59 1.69
CA LEU A 204 0.02 13.53 1.82
C LEU A 204 0.12 14.09 3.25
N LEU A 205 -0.98 14.36 3.93
CA LEU A 205 -0.95 14.72 5.36
C LEU A 205 -0.37 13.59 6.21
N GLY A 206 -0.73 12.34 5.91
CA GLY A 206 -0.13 11.17 6.55
C GLY A 206 1.37 11.04 6.26
N LEU A 207 1.81 11.27 5.02
CA LEU A 207 3.22 11.30 4.63
C LEU A 207 3.99 12.36 5.44
N PHE A 208 3.46 13.59 5.50
CA PHE A 208 4.09 14.68 6.27
C PHE A 208 4.26 14.32 7.74
N TYR A 209 3.23 13.74 8.36
CA TYR A 209 3.29 13.27 9.74
C TYR A 209 4.36 12.20 9.95
N MET A 210 4.45 11.20 9.06
CA MET A 210 5.44 10.13 9.17
C MET A 210 6.88 10.64 8.97
N LEU A 211 7.09 11.59 8.06
CA LEU A 211 8.39 12.25 7.86
C LEU A 211 8.77 13.11 9.07
N TRP A 212 7.83 13.88 9.62
CA TRP A 212 8.06 14.71 10.81
C TRP A 212 8.45 13.86 12.03
N LYS A 213 7.75 12.75 12.24
CA LYS A 213 8.07 11.80 13.31
C LYS A 213 9.26 10.89 13.01
N LYS A 214 9.88 11.02 11.83
CA LYS A 214 11.00 10.18 11.36
C LYS A 214 10.67 8.68 11.35
N ILE A 215 9.41 8.33 11.15
CA ILE A 215 8.95 6.95 11.00
C ILE A 215 9.45 6.38 9.67
N ILE A 216 9.41 7.17 8.60
CA ILE A 216 9.92 6.79 7.28
C ILE A 216 10.92 7.83 6.76
N THR A 217 11.68 7.45 5.72
CA THR A 217 12.54 8.36 4.97
C THR A 217 11.87 8.75 3.65
N TRP A 218 12.21 9.93 3.12
CA TRP A 218 11.63 10.46 1.88
C TRP A 218 12.06 9.73 0.61
N HIS A 219 13.12 8.91 0.66
CA HIS A 219 13.77 8.31 -0.52
C HIS A 219 12.81 7.46 -1.36
N ILE A 220 12.04 6.56 -0.75
CA ILE A 220 11.12 5.66 -1.47
C ILE A 220 9.93 6.43 -2.04
N PRO A 221 9.14 7.20 -1.25
CA PRO A 221 7.98 7.90 -1.79
C PRO A 221 8.34 8.87 -2.92
N VAL A 222 9.40 9.68 -2.73
CA VAL A 222 9.80 10.67 -3.72
C VAL A 222 10.33 10.00 -5.00
N SER A 223 11.14 8.94 -4.90
CA SER A 223 11.66 8.25 -6.09
C SER A 223 10.53 7.62 -6.91
N ILE A 224 9.50 7.03 -6.27
CA ILE A 224 8.34 6.48 -6.97
C ILE A 224 7.59 7.60 -7.70
N LEU A 225 7.21 8.67 -6.97
CA LEU A 225 6.42 9.77 -7.52
C LEU A 225 7.13 10.48 -8.66
N VAL A 226 8.42 10.78 -8.51
CA VAL A 226 9.23 11.42 -9.56
C VAL A 226 9.34 10.52 -10.79
N THR A 227 9.57 9.23 -10.62
CA THR A 227 9.67 8.29 -11.74
C THR A 227 8.36 8.18 -12.51
N VAL A 228 7.23 8.06 -11.79
CA VAL A 228 5.92 8.04 -12.43
C VAL A 228 5.63 9.35 -13.14
N PHE A 229 5.94 10.50 -12.53
CA PHE A 229 5.75 11.82 -13.15
C PHE A 229 6.55 11.97 -14.44
N VAL A 230 7.84 11.63 -14.40
CA VAL A 230 8.73 11.77 -15.57
C VAL A 230 8.30 10.82 -16.67
N PHE A 231 8.05 9.54 -16.36
CA PHE A 231 7.69 8.56 -17.40
C PHE A 231 6.32 8.86 -18.01
N SER A 232 5.30 9.14 -17.19
CA SER A 232 4.00 9.53 -17.72
C SER A 232 4.05 10.87 -18.48
N GLY A 233 4.93 11.79 -18.07
CA GLY A 233 5.21 13.04 -18.79
C GLY A 233 5.78 12.83 -20.18
N ILE A 234 6.74 11.92 -20.31
CA ILE A 234 7.30 11.54 -21.63
C ILE A 234 6.19 10.95 -22.52
N MET A 235 5.35 10.04 -21.98
CA MET A 235 4.26 9.45 -22.75
C MET A 235 3.22 10.50 -23.18
N TYR A 236 2.88 11.43 -22.29
CA TYR A 236 1.98 12.54 -22.61
C TYR A 236 2.52 13.46 -23.70
N LEU A 237 3.82 13.77 -23.70
CA LEU A 237 4.46 14.57 -24.75
C LEU A 237 4.50 13.85 -26.11
N VAL A 238 4.57 12.52 -26.14
CA VAL A 238 4.54 11.72 -27.36
C VAL A 238 3.15 11.73 -28.00
N ASN A 239 2.09 11.56 -27.21
CA ASN A 239 0.72 11.57 -27.72
C ASN A 239 -0.27 12.09 -26.66
N PRO A 240 -0.55 13.41 -26.65
CA PRO A 240 -1.46 14.03 -25.67
C PRO A 240 -2.93 13.60 -25.79
N GLU A 241 -3.34 13.09 -26.96
CA GLU A 241 -4.71 12.63 -27.22
C GLU A 241 -4.98 11.24 -26.60
N LEU A 242 -3.92 10.44 -26.44
CA LEU A 242 -4.03 9.07 -25.93
C LEU A 242 -3.68 8.96 -24.43
N TYR A 243 -2.71 9.77 -23.99
CA TYR A 243 -2.19 9.68 -22.62
C TYR A 243 -2.59 10.91 -21.80
N VAL A 244 -2.95 10.66 -20.55
CA VAL A 244 -3.34 11.74 -19.62
C VAL A 244 -2.14 12.48 -19.05
N SER A 245 -2.38 13.68 -18.52
CA SER A 245 -1.35 14.48 -17.88
C SER A 245 -0.67 13.74 -16.71
N PRO A 246 0.62 14.00 -16.46
CA PRO A 246 1.37 13.34 -15.37
C PRO A 246 0.73 13.55 -13.99
N VAL A 247 0.10 14.71 -13.75
CA VAL A 247 -0.56 15.03 -12.49
C VAL A 247 -1.76 14.10 -12.25
N VAL A 248 -2.58 13.88 -13.28
CA VAL A 248 -3.73 12.96 -13.19
C VAL A 248 -3.24 11.53 -12.95
N GLN A 249 -2.15 11.10 -13.59
CA GLN A 249 -1.54 9.79 -13.35
C GLN A 249 -1.04 9.61 -11.91
N LEU A 250 -0.49 10.66 -11.29
CA LEU A 250 -0.05 10.63 -9.90
C LEU A 250 -1.20 10.55 -8.91
N LEU A 251 -2.29 11.31 -9.19
CA LEU A 251 -3.43 11.41 -8.29
C LEU A 251 -4.44 10.26 -8.46
N SER A 252 -4.32 9.49 -9.54
CA SER A 252 -5.23 8.38 -9.84
C SER A 252 -4.72 7.06 -9.30
N GLY A 253 -5.64 6.25 -8.81
CA GLY A 253 -5.35 4.89 -8.35
C GLY A 253 -4.59 4.83 -7.04
N GLY A 254 -4.29 3.61 -6.60
CA GLY A 254 -3.58 3.34 -5.35
C GLY A 254 -2.12 3.76 -5.32
N LEU A 255 -1.64 4.62 -6.26
CA LEU A 255 -0.25 5.04 -6.33
C LEU A 255 0.19 5.76 -5.05
N MET A 256 -0.59 6.75 -4.60
CA MET A 256 -0.25 7.53 -3.41
C MET A 256 -0.25 6.65 -2.15
N LEU A 257 -1.26 5.81 -1.97
CA LEU A 257 -1.32 4.86 -0.85
C LEU A 257 -0.14 3.88 -0.89
N GLY A 258 0.14 3.32 -2.07
CA GLY A 258 1.23 2.37 -2.28
C GLY A 258 2.61 2.97 -2.04
N ALA A 259 2.87 4.17 -2.57
CA ALA A 259 4.16 4.85 -2.44
C ALA A 259 4.46 5.30 -1.00
N VAL A 260 3.43 5.75 -0.27
CA VAL A 260 3.58 6.34 1.07
C VAL A 260 3.56 5.30 2.17
N PHE A 261 2.64 4.33 2.12
CA PHE A 261 2.38 3.41 3.23
C PHE A 261 2.78 1.96 2.98
N MET A 262 2.82 1.53 1.72
CA MET A 262 3.04 0.11 1.41
C MET A 262 4.45 -0.21 0.93
N ALA A 263 5.04 0.65 0.10
CA ALA A 263 6.42 0.49 -0.36
C ALA A 263 7.44 0.85 0.73
N THR A 264 7.01 1.57 1.76
CA THR A 264 7.85 1.99 2.91
C THR A 264 7.80 1.01 4.08
N ASP A 265 7.28 -0.19 3.89
CA ASP A 265 7.32 -1.24 4.92
C ASP A 265 8.76 -1.57 5.30
N TYR A 266 9.05 -1.57 6.60
CA TYR A 266 10.40 -1.76 7.13
C TYR A 266 11.05 -3.09 6.78
N VAL A 267 10.23 -4.14 6.67
CA VAL A 267 10.71 -5.51 6.46
C VAL A 267 11.04 -5.77 5.00
N THR A 268 10.19 -5.26 4.10
CA THR A 268 10.24 -5.58 2.67
C THR A 268 10.98 -4.56 1.82
N SER A 269 11.39 -3.42 2.41
CA SER A 269 12.14 -2.38 1.71
C SER A 269 13.66 -2.49 1.92
N PRO A 270 14.50 -1.96 0.98
CA PRO A 270 15.95 -1.97 1.11
C PRO A 270 16.47 -1.15 2.30
N MET A 271 17.58 -1.60 2.90
CA MET A 271 18.19 -0.94 4.07
C MET A 271 18.99 0.32 3.72
N SER A 272 19.64 0.39 2.54
CA SER A 272 20.50 1.50 2.16
C SER A 272 19.74 2.60 1.44
N HIS A 273 20.08 3.88 1.66
CA HIS A 273 19.41 5.00 0.94
C HIS A 273 19.52 4.89 -0.57
N LYS A 274 20.66 4.40 -1.09
CA LYS A 274 20.82 4.15 -2.53
C LYS A 274 19.95 3.00 -3.01
N GLY A 275 19.84 1.94 -2.21
CA GLY A 275 18.92 0.82 -2.49
C GLY A 275 17.46 1.26 -2.49
N MET A 276 17.06 2.14 -1.55
CA MET A 276 15.73 2.73 -1.50
C MET A 276 15.38 3.53 -2.77
N LEU A 277 16.34 4.32 -3.30
CA LEU A 277 16.15 5.06 -4.54
C LEU A 277 15.97 4.12 -5.75
N ILE A 278 16.83 3.10 -5.88
CA ILE A 278 16.73 2.10 -6.96
C ILE A 278 15.39 1.36 -6.87
N TYR A 279 15.02 0.92 -5.68
CA TYR A 279 13.76 0.24 -5.40
C TYR A 279 12.56 1.10 -5.82
N GLY A 280 12.54 2.38 -5.42
CA GLY A 280 11.45 3.29 -5.77
C GLY A 280 11.39 3.61 -7.27
N VAL A 281 12.53 3.80 -7.94
CA VAL A 281 12.57 4.00 -9.40
C VAL A 281 12.01 2.78 -10.12
N CYS A 282 12.42 1.58 -9.74
CA CYS A 282 11.92 0.34 -10.35
C CYS A 282 10.40 0.15 -10.13
N ILE A 283 9.89 0.45 -8.92
CA ILE A 283 8.44 0.41 -8.64
C ILE A 283 7.72 1.41 -9.54
N GLY A 284 8.20 2.64 -9.63
CA GLY A 284 7.59 3.67 -10.48
C GLY A 284 7.52 3.26 -11.95
N LEU A 285 8.62 2.75 -12.50
CA LEU A 285 8.69 2.24 -13.87
C LEU A 285 7.69 1.09 -14.10
N LEU A 286 7.74 0.06 -13.25
CA LEU A 286 6.84 -1.09 -13.35
C LEU A 286 5.37 -0.67 -13.26
N THR A 287 5.04 0.26 -12.35
CA THR A 287 3.67 0.75 -12.19
C THR A 287 3.15 1.38 -13.48
N VAL A 288 3.93 2.27 -14.12
CA VAL A 288 3.50 2.93 -15.36
C VAL A 288 3.43 1.91 -16.51
N ILE A 289 4.39 1.00 -16.63
CA ILE A 289 4.37 -0.05 -17.64
C ILE A 289 3.12 -0.92 -17.52
N ILE A 290 2.77 -1.35 -16.30
CA ILE A 290 1.57 -2.19 -16.08
C ILE A 290 0.30 -1.39 -16.36
N ARG A 291 0.22 -0.12 -15.96
CA ARG A 291 -0.93 0.74 -16.23
C ARG A 291 -1.18 0.95 -17.71
N LEU A 292 -0.13 1.22 -18.49
CA LEU A 292 -0.25 1.51 -19.91
C LEU A 292 -0.40 0.23 -20.76
N PHE A 293 0.44 -0.76 -20.52
CA PHE A 293 0.58 -1.94 -21.38
C PHE A 293 0.05 -3.23 -20.75
N GLY A 294 -0.14 -3.30 -19.43
CA GLY A 294 -0.61 -4.50 -18.74
C GLY A 294 -2.11 -4.76 -18.92
N ALA A 295 -2.60 -5.90 -18.48
CA ALA A 295 -4.02 -6.25 -18.49
C ALA A 295 -4.83 -5.49 -17.43
N TYR A 296 -4.24 -5.29 -16.25
CA TYR A 296 -4.91 -4.62 -15.13
C TYR A 296 -4.71 -3.10 -15.19
N PRO A 297 -5.72 -2.30 -14.84
CA PRO A 297 -5.62 -0.83 -14.83
C PRO A 297 -4.71 -0.34 -13.70
N GLU A 298 -4.56 -1.08 -12.62
CA GLU A 298 -3.71 -0.72 -11.50
C GLU A 298 -2.49 -1.63 -11.38
N GLY A 299 -1.30 -1.00 -11.46
CA GLY A 299 -0.01 -1.71 -11.44
C GLY A 299 0.73 -1.69 -10.11
N MET A 300 0.36 -0.77 -9.18
CA MET A 300 1.17 -0.47 -7.99
C MET A 300 1.36 -1.68 -7.07
N SER A 301 0.31 -2.46 -6.84
CA SER A 301 0.36 -3.63 -5.98
C SER A 301 1.30 -4.71 -6.50
N PHE A 302 1.23 -4.98 -7.82
CA PHE A 302 2.13 -5.93 -8.47
C PHE A 302 3.57 -5.42 -8.49
N ALA A 303 3.77 -4.14 -8.79
CA ALA A 303 5.10 -3.53 -8.82
C ALA A 303 5.81 -3.65 -7.46
N ILE A 304 5.11 -3.35 -6.36
CA ILE A 304 5.69 -3.49 -5.02
C ILE A 304 6.01 -4.94 -4.70
N LEU A 305 5.10 -5.90 -4.96
CA LEU A 305 5.35 -7.31 -4.68
C LEU A 305 6.52 -7.87 -5.49
N ILE A 306 6.62 -7.52 -6.77
CA ILE A 306 7.76 -7.90 -7.60
C ILE A 306 9.06 -7.34 -7.00
N MET A 307 9.07 -6.05 -6.66
CA MET A 307 10.28 -5.42 -6.11
C MET A 307 10.61 -5.89 -4.70
N ASN A 308 9.63 -6.33 -3.89
CA ASN A 308 9.88 -7.00 -2.61
C ASN A 308 10.71 -8.28 -2.82
N ALA A 309 10.42 -9.07 -3.87
CA ALA A 309 11.20 -10.25 -4.21
C ALA A 309 12.66 -9.91 -4.59
N PHE A 310 12.89 -8.72 -5.17
CA PHE A 310 14.23 -8.24 -5.53
C PHE A 310 14.97 -7.51 -4.40
N THR A 311 14.31 -7.18 -3.28
CA THR A 311 14.92 -6.49 -2.14
C THR A 311 16.17 -7.20 -1.59
N PRO A 312 16.19 -8.54 -1.40
CA PRO A 312 17.39 -9.25 -0.95
C PRO A 312 18.57 -9.07 -1.93
N LEU A 313 18.29 -9.05 -3.23
CA LEU A 313 19.28 -8.82 -4.28
C LEU A 313 19.86 -7.40 -4.16
N ILE A 314 18.99 -6.39 -4.06
CA ILE A 314 19.40 -4.98 -3.87
C ILE A 314 20.28 -4.85 -2.63
N ASN A 315 19.90 -5.44 -1.50
CA ASN A 315 20.67 -5.41 -0.26
C ASN A 315 22.03 -6.12 -0.36
N THR A 316 22.15 -7.13 -1.24
CA THR A 316 23.40 -7.85 -1.47
C THR A 316 24.40 -7.02 -2.29
N TYR A 317 23.93 -6.31 -3.30
CA TYR A 317 24.80 -5.52 -4.20
C TYR A 317 24.99 -4.07 -3.75
N VAL A 318 23.99 -3.46 -3.12
CA VAL A 318 24.01 -2.05 -2.67
C VAL A 318 24.19 -1.98 -1.17
N LYS A 319 25.34 -2.43 -0.68
CA LYS A 319 25.69 -2.42 0.74
C LYS A 319 26.05 -1.01 1.24
N PRO A 320 25.71 -0.64 2.48
CA PRO A 320 26.26 0.54 3.12
C PRO A 320 27.77 0.36 3.33
N LYS A 321 28.52 1.45 3.31
CA LYS A 321 29.96 1.41 3.62
C LYS A 321 30.16 0.90 5.04
N ARG A 322 31.13 0.00 5.23
CA ARG A 322 31.47 -0.50 6.55
C ARG A 322 32.20 0.59 7.34
N PHE A 323 32.03 0.59 8.66
CA PHE A 323 32.77 1.48 9.52
C PHE A 323 34.28 1.20 9.37
N GLY A 324 35.10 2.25 9.18
CA GLY A 324 36.54 2.12 8.96
C GLY A 324 36.98 1.78 7.51
N GLU A 325 36.09 1.61 6.58
CA GLU A 325 36.42 1.37 5.18
C GLU A 325 36.89 2.68 4.53
N VAL A 326 38.20 2.77 4.27
CA VAL A 326 38.81 3.94 3.57
C VAL A 326 38.31 3.88 2.10
N ALA A 327 37.73 4.98 1.62
CA ALA A 327 37.33 5.09 0.24
C ALA A 327 38.57 4.92 -0.65
N LYS A 328 38.64 3.84 -1.46
CA LYS A 328 39.65 3.74 -2.49
C LYS A 328 39.51 4.96 -3.40
N LYS A 329 40.45 5.91 -3.34
CA LYS A 329 40.58 6.95 -4.35
C LYS A 329 40.73 6.24 -5.71
N LYS A 330 39.76 6.42 -6.61
CA LYS A 330 39.92 6.08 -8.02
C LYS A 330 40.85 7.09 -8.67
#